data_e447c3cf922fb6dbabe6deded3fd94fd
#
_entry.id   e447c3cf922fb6dbabe6deded3fd94fd
#
_cell.length_a   1.000
_cell.length_b   1.000
_cell.length_c   1.000
_cell.angle_alpha   90.00
_cell.angle_beta   90.00
_cell.angle_gamma   90.00
#
_symmetry.space_group_name_H-M   'P 1'
#
loop_
_entity.id
_entity.type
_entity.pdbx_description
1 polymer ?
#
loop_
_entity_poly.entity_id
_entity_poly.type
_entity_poly.pdbx_seq_one_letter_code
_entity_poly.pdbx_strand_id
1 'polypeptide(L)'
;MEEVFDKHGSFDTERFGTHAHSITCVMSSLAQLAELTKDSTLMNRVKAFYDNGLWTMRDELGWSIENCGEGPNPDEGEMNNTGDIVETALILGDWGYTEYYGDAERIIRCHILPSQLRDISFIKDPANPNKSDGKINVGPR
;
A
#
# COMPACT_ATOMS: atom_id res chain seq x y z
N MET A 1 -19.14 12.22 9.37
CA MET A 1 -18.08 11.72 8.47
C MET A 1 -18.27 10.22 8.37
N GLU A 2 -18.57 9.74 7.18
CA GLU A 2 -18.78 8.30 6.97
C GLU A 2 -17.46 7.57 7.20
N GLU A 3 -17.52 6.51 7.99
CA GLU A 3 -16.34 5.77 8.42
C GLU A 3 -15.88 4.86 7.28
N VAL A 4 -14.73 5.17 6.68
CA VAL A 4 -14.13 4.36 5.60
C VAL A 4 -13.72 3.00 6.16
N PHE A 5 -13.09 2.98 7.32
CA PHE A 5 -12.77 1.77 8.06
C PHE A 5 -13.66 1.66 9.28
N ASP A 6 -14.23 0.51 9.49
CA ASP A 6 -15.01 0.26 10.69
C ASP A 6 -14.10 0.02 11.93
N LYS A 7 -14.68 -0.09 13.09
CA LYS A 7 -13.95 -0.33 14.34
C LYS A 7 -13.24 -1.70 14.41
N HIS A 8 -13.58 -2.62 13.52
CA HIS A 8 -13.00 -3.96 13.43
C HIS A 8 -11.96 -4.07 12.31
N GLY A 9 -11.72 -2.98 11.59
CA GLY A 9 -10.76 -2.92 10.50
C GLY A 9 -11.29 -3.52 9.19
N SER A 10 -12.60 -3.49 8.97
CA SER A 10 -13.20 -3.86 7.69
C SER A 10 -13.30 -2.65 6.76
N PHE A 11 -13.28 -2.94 5.46
CA PHE A 11 -13.46 -1.98 4.39
C PHE A 11 -14.59 -2.45 3.47
N ASP A 12 -15.52 -1.56 3.13
CA ASP A 12 -16.66 -1.85 2.28
C ASP A 12 -16.30 -1.64 0.80
N THR A 13 -15.94 -2.72 0.11
CA THR A 13 -15.57 -2.69 -1.31
C THR A 13 -16.74 -2.40 -2.25
N GLU A 14 -17.97 -2.70 -1.87
CA GLU A 14 -19.15 -2.37 -2.68
C GLU A 14 -19.36 -0.86 -2.74
N ARG A 15 -19.06 -0.18 -1.63
CA ARG A 15 -19.25 1.25 -1.50
C ARG A 15 -18.07 2.07 -2.00
N PHE A 16 -16.84 1.64 -1.72
CA PHE A 16 -15.63 2.42 -1.96
C PHE A 16 -14.77 1.89 -3.11
N GLY A 17 -15.16 0.76 -3.71
CA GLY A 17 -14.44 0.12 -4.81
C GLY A 17 -13.38 -0.87 -4.37
N THR A 18 -12.75 -1.52 -5.34
CA THR A 18 -11.83 -2.64 -5.12
C THR A 18 -10.36 -2.31 -5.41
N HIS A 19 -10.05 -1.14 -5.96
CA HIS A 19 -8.70 -0.75 -6.30
C HIS A 19 -7.85 -0.56 -5.02
N ALA A 20 -6.90 -1.46 -4.81
CA ALA A 20 -6.17 -1.57 -3.55
C ALA A 20 -5.37 -0.29 -3.22
N HIS A 21 -4.77 0.37 -4.23
CA HIS A 21 -4.05 1.62 -3.99
C HIS A 21 -4.97 2.74 -3.48
N SER A 22 -6.21 2.81 -3.95
CA SER A 22 -7.16 3.79 -3.40
C SER A 22 -7.43 3.57 -1.92
N ILE A 23 -7.45 2.30 -1.48
CA ILE A 23 -7.68 1.91 -0.10
C ILE A 23 -6.45 2.20 0.77
N THR A 24 -5.26 1.79 0.30
CA THR A 24 -4.00 2.00 1.06
C THR A 24 -3.63 3.47 1.14
N CYS A 25 -3.86 4.26 0.09
CA CYS A 25 -3.66 5.71 0.09
C CYS A 25 -4.59 6.41 1.11
N VAL A 26 -5.85 5.98 1.21
CA VAL A 26 -6.77 6.49 2.24
C VAL A 26 -6.29 6.10 3.63
N MET A 27 -5.83 4.86 3.83
CA MET A 27 -5.27 4.40 5.10
C MET A 27 -4.10 5.26 5.56
N SER A 28 -3.10 5.47 4.69
CA SER A 28 -1.93 6.31 4.97
C SER A 28 -2.33 7.76 5.25
N SER A 29 -3.22 8.33 4.44
CA SER A 29 -3.70 9.70 4.63
C SER A 29 -4.46 9.88 5.96
N LEU A 30 -5.26 8.91 6.38
CA LEU A 30 -5.95 8.93 7.66
C LEU A 30 -4.98 8.76 8.84
N ALA A 31 -3.92 7.96 8.68
CA ALA A 31 -2.85 7.84 9.68
C ALA A 31 -2.16 9.19 9.89
N GLN A 32 -1.77 9.89 8.81
CA GLN A 32 -1.17 11.22 8.85
C GLN A 32 -2.12 12.24 9.52
N LEU A 33 -3.39 12.22 9.14
CA LEU A 33 -4.40 13.11 9.73
C LEU A 33 -4.55 12.86 11.24
N ALA A 34 -4.63 11.59 11.64
CA ALA A 34 -4.73 11.21 13.05
C ALA A 34 -3.51 11.67 13.84
N GLU A 35 -2.31 11.53 13.26
CA GLU A 35 -1.07 12.01 13.88
C GLU A 35 -1.06 13.53 14.05
N LEU A 36 -1.41 14.27 13.00
CA LEU A 36 -1.44 15.74 13.02
C LEU A 36 -2.48 16.29 14.00
N THR A 37 -3.66 15.68 14.08
CA THR A 37 -4.76 16.12 14.94
C THR A 37 -4.73 15.51 16.35
N LYS A 38 -3.81 14.55 16.59
CA LYS A 38 -3.75 13.75 17.81
C LYS A 38 -5.05 13.00 18.10
N ASP A 39 -5.75 12.57 17.04
CA ASP A 39 -7.01 11.82 17.13
C ASP A 39 -6.74 10.32 17.33
N SER A 40 -6.79 9.89 18.59
CA SER A 40 -6.59 8.48 18.94
C SER A 40 -7.71 7.57 18.43
N THR A 41 -8.93 8.08 18.27
CA THR A 41 -10.05 7.28 17.74
C THR A 41 -9.81 6.94 16.27
N LEU A 42 -9.39 7.94 15.50
CA LEU A 42 -9.03 7.73 14.08
C LEU A 42 -7.82 6.81 13.95
N MET A 43 -6.76 7.03 14.74
CA MET A 43 -5.58 6.17 14.72
C MET A 43 -5.91 4.71 15.06
N ASN A 44 -6.77 4.47 16.06
CA ASN A 44 -7.19 3.11 16.40
C ASN A 44 -7.96 2.42 15.26
N ARG A 45 -8.70 3.16 14.43
CA ARG A 45 -9.37 2.59 13.25
C ARG A 45 -8.38 2.26 12.14
N VAL A 46 -7.42 3.14 11.88
CA VAL A 46 -6.32 2.86 10.94
C VAL A 46 -5.57 1.61 11.37
N LYS A 47 -5.21 1.53 12.67
CA LYS A 47 -4.56 0.36 13.23
C LYS A 47 -5.39 -0.91 13.05
N ALA A 48 -6.69 -0.86 13.36
CA ALA A 48 -7.57 -2.00 13.19
C ALA A 48 -7.64 -2.48 11.73
N PHE A 49 -7.68 -1.56 10.77
CA PHE A 49 -7.62 -1.92 9.36
C PHE A 49 -6.25 -2.50 8.97
N TYR A 50 -5.16 -1.92 9.43
CA TYR A 50 -3.81 -2.43 9.20
C TYR A 50 -3.64 -3.87 9.69
N ASP A 51 -4.19 -4.17 10.87
CA ASP A 51 -4.08 -5.49 11.51
C ASP A 51 -5.01 -6.56 10.90
N ASN A 52 -6.14 -6.14 10.31
CA ASN A 52 -7.18 -7.06 9.86
C ASN A 52 -7.48 -6.94 8.36
N GLY A 53 -8.15 -5.87 7.93
CA GLY A 53 -8.64 -5.73 6.55
C GLY A 53 -7.54 -5.69 5.50
N LEU A 54 -6.41 -5.10 5.82
CA LEU A 54 -5.26 -5.00 4.93
C LEU A 54 -4.72 -6.37 4.51
N TRP A 55 -4.86 -7.40 5.35
CA TRP A 55 -4.41 -8.77 5.06
C TRP A 55 -5.22 -9.48 3.96
N THR A 56 -6.34 -8.91 3.55
CA THR A 56 -7.10 -9.42 2.40
C THR A 56 -6.47 -9.03 1.06
N MET A 57 -5.53 -8.08 1.05
CA MET A 57 -4.93 -7.54 -0.16
C MET A 57 -3.40 -7.50 -0.16
N ARG A 58 -2.74 -7.88 0.95
CA ARG A 58 -1.27 -7.97 1.03
C ARG A 58 -0.81 -9.30 1.59
N ASP A 59 0.45 -9.62 1.36
CA ASP A 59 1.17 -10.69 2.06
C ASP A 59 2.09 -10.15 3.18
N GLU A 60 2.76 -11.06 3.88
CA GLU A 60 3.67 -10.73 4.97
C GLU A 60 4.98 -10.06 4.52
N LEU A 61 5.34 -10.16 3.23
CA LEU A 61 6.53 -9.54 2.66
C LEU A 61 6.25 -8.15 2.11
N GLY A 62 4.98 -7.74 2.08
CA GLY A 62 4.55 -6.43 1.61
C GLY A 62 4.14 -6.38 0.14
N TRP A 63 4.10 -7.53 -0.56
CA TRP A 63 3.43 -7.58 -1.85
C TRP A 63 1.94 -7.32 -1.67
N SER A 64 1.36 -6.50 -2.52
CA SER A 64 -0.06 -6.17 -2.49
C SER A 64 -0.67 -6.28 -3.88
N ILE A 65 -1.86 -6.86 -3.95
CA ILE A 65 -2.63 -6.99 -5.19
C ILE A 65 -3.16 -5.62 -5.66
N GLU A 66 -3.33 -5.45 -6.97
CA GLU A 66 -3.89 -4.22 -7.55
C GLU A 66 -5.39 -4.06 -7.26
N ASN A 67 -6.17 -5.15 -7.35
CA ASN A 67 -7.62 -5.14 -7.10
C ASN A 67 -8.01 -6.22 -6.10
N CYS A 68 -8.54 -5.83 -4.95
CA CYS A 68 -9.10 -6.76 -3.98
C CYS A 68 -10.46 -7.30 -4.51
N GLY A 69 -10.64 -8.63 -4.44
CA GLY A 69 -11.84 -9.33 -4.96
C GLY A 69 -11.62 -10.04 -6.29
N GLU A 70 -10.60 -9.71 -7.04
CA GLU A 70 -10.05 -10.56 -8.08
C GLU A 70 -9.12 -11.55 -7.37
N GLY A 71 -9.25 -12.84 -7.65
CA GLY A 71 -8.41 -13.84 -6.98
C GLY A 71 -6.90 -13.52 -7.13
N PRO A 72 -6.03 -14.10 -6.32
CA PRO A 72 -4.61 -13.75 -6.30
C PRO A 72 -3.99 -13.98 -7.69
N ASN A 73 -3.68 -12.89 -8.38
CA ASN A 73 -2.87 -12.90 -9.58
C ASN A 73 -1.50 -12.35 -9.24
N PRO A 74 -0.45 -13.17 -9.15
CA PRO A 74 0.87 -12.74 -8.75
C PRO A 74 1.52 -11.73 -9.71
N ASP A 75 0.98 -11.60 -10.92
CA ASP A 75 1.47 -10.66 -11.94
C ASP A 75 0.80 -9.27 -11.83
N GLU A 76 -0.16 -9.09 -10.93
CA GLU A 76 -0.95 -7.87 -10.75
C GLU A 76 -0.71 -7.23 -9.37
N GLY A 77 0.54 -7.14 -8.95
CA GLY A 77 0.93 -6.40 -7.76
C GLY A 77 1.20 -4.93 -8.07
N GLU A 78 0.85 -4.04 -7.13
CA GLU A 78 1.09 -2.61 -7.27
C GLU A 78 2.01 -2.08 -6.16
N MET A 79 3.18 -1.57 -6.55
CA MET A 79 4.21 -1.10 -5.61
C MET A 79 3.79 0.14 -4.80
N ASN A 80 2.86 0.95 -5.31
CA ASN A 80 2.34 2.12 -4.61
C ASN A 80 1.69 1.69 -3.28
N ASN A 81 0.93 0.59 -3.31
CA ASN A 81 0.31 0.02 -2.11
C ASN A 81 1.35 -0.29 -1.04
N THR A 82 2.47 -0.89 -1.45
CA THR A 82 3.57 -1.23 -0.53
C THR A 82 4.17 0.02 0.12
N GLY A 83 4.29 1.11 -0.63
CA GLY A 83 4.72 2.40 -0.11
C GLY A 83 3.80 2.93 1.00
N ASP A 84 2.49 2.97 0.73
CA ASP A 84 1.47 3.41 1.70
C ASP A 84 1.44 2.53 2.96
N ILE A 85 1.63 1.21 2.79
CA ILE A 85 1.68 0.25 3.89
C ILE A 85 2.88 0.54 4.80
N VAL A 86 4.07 0.75 4.22
CA VAL A 86 5.27 1.09 5.00
C VAL A 86 5.13 2.43 5.69
N GLU A 87 4.61 3.45 5.00
CA GLU A 87 4.36 4.76 5.61
C GLU A 87 3.41 4.65 6.81
N THR A 88 2.31 3.91 6.66
CA THR A 88 1.36 3.67 7.75
C THR A 88 2.02 2.94 8.92
N ALA A 89 2.84 1.92 8.64
CA ALA A 89 3.57 1.19 9.69
C ALA A 89 4.52 2.11 10.48
N LEU A 90 5.23 3.01 9.79
CA LEU A 90 6.12 3.99 10.45
C LEU A 90 5.33 4.97 11.32
N ILE A 91 4.19 5.48 10.83
CA ILE A 91 3.32 6.39 11.60
C ILE A 91 2.75 5.67 12.84
N LEU A 92 2.32 4.42 12.71
CA LEU A 92 1.87 3.61 13.85
C LEU A 92 3.00 3.40 14.87
N GLY A 93 4.22 3.17 14.38
CA GLY A 93 5.42 3.08 15.23
C GLY A 93 5.69 4.37 16.01
N ASP A 94 5.64 5.52 15.33
CA ASP A 94 5.83 6.85 15.92
C ASP A 94 4.70 7.22 16.90
N TRP A 95 3.49 6.70 16.67
CA TRP A 95 2.36 6.85 17.59
C TRP A 95 2.55 6.11 18.91
N GLY A 96 3.48 5.14 18.96
CA GLY A 96 3.82 4.36 20.16
C GLY A 96 3.61 2.85 20.02
N TYR A 97 3.13 2.37 18.87
CA TYR A 97 3.00 0.94 18.55
C TYR A 97 4.28 0.45 17.89
N THR A 98 5.37 0.35 18.66
CA THR A 98 6.75 0.18 18.16
C THR A 98 6.98 -1.13 17.40
N GLU A 99 6.12 -2.12 17.56
CA GLU A 99 6.14 -3.39 16.81
C GLU A 99 6.02 -3.19 15.28
N TYR A 100 5.35 -2.12 14.82
CA TYR A 100 5.19 -1.84 13.39
C TYR A 100 6.48 -1.41 12.70
N TYR A 101 7.49 -0.93 13.43
CA TYR A 101 8.82 -0.72 12.83
C TYR A 101 9.42 -2.02 12.30
N GLY A 102 9.15 -3.16 12.97
CA GLY A 102 9.57 -4.47 12.49
C GLY A 102 8.87 -4.88 11.19
N ASP A 103 7.59 -4.53 11.04
CA ASP A 103 6.84 -4.75 9.79
C ASP A 103 7.40 -3.88 8.65
N ALA A 104 7.60 -2.59 8.91
CA ALA A 104 8.20 -1.66 7.96
C ALA A 104 9.60 -2.13 7.51
N GLU A 105 10.47 -2.52 8.45
CA GLU A 105 11.81 -3.03 8.12
C GLU A 105 11.74 -4.28 7.25
N ARG A 106 10.88 -5.24 7.59
CA ARG A 106 10.70 -6.48 6.84
C ARG A 106 10.25 -6.18 5.40
N ILE A 107 9.23 -5.34 5.21
CA ILE A 107 8.72 -4.98 3.89
C ILE A 107 9.78 -4.25 3.06
N ILE A 108 10.49 -3.30 3.65
CA ILE A 108 11.56 -2.57 2.96
C ILE A 108 12.64 -3.55 2.47
N ARG A 109 13.10 -4.45 3.33
CA ARG A 109 14.19 -5.38 3.00
C ARG A 109 13.77 -6.50 2.06
N CYS A 110 12.55 -7.02 2.22
CA CYS A 110 12.10 -8.21 1.49
C CYS A 110 11.37 -7.87 0.18
N HIS A 111 10.80 -6.68 0.06
CA HIS A 111 10.04 -6.31 -1.12
C HIS A 111 10.54 -5.03 -1.79
N ILE A 112 10.59 -3.87 -1.12
CA ILE A 112 10.92 -2.59 -1.77
C ILE A 112 12.34 -2.59 -2.34
N LEU A 113 13.34 -2.96 -1.55
CA LEU A 113 14.73 -2.93 -2.00
C LEU A 113 15.01 -3.95 -3.12
N PRO A 114 14.53 -5.21 -3.05
CA PRO A 114 14.71 -6.16 -4.16
C PRO A 114 13.97 -5.77 -5.44
N SER A 115 12.84 -5.06 -5.34
CA SER A 115 12.02 -4.64 -6.48
C SER A 115 12.60 -3.45 -7.25
N GLN A 116 13.64 -2.81 -6.73
CA GLN A 116 14.29 -1.71 -7.42
C GLN A 116 15.04 -2.18 -8.66
N LEU A 117 14.78 -1.56 -9.80
CA LEU A 117 15.53 -1.79 -11.02
C LEU A 117 16.96 -1.25 -10.87
N ARG A 118 17.93 -2.16 -10.83
CA ARG A 118 19.37 -1.82 -10.79
C ARG A 118 20.01 -1.77 -12.17
N ASP A 119 19.45 -2.51 -13.12
CA ASP A 119 19.85 -2.53 -14.52
C ASP A 119 18.64 -2.16 -15.38
N ILE A 120 18.74 -1.07 -16.11
CA ILE A 120 17.72 -0.56 -17.03
C ILE A 120 18.09 -0.78 -18.50
N SER A 121 19.15 -1.51 -18.79
CA SER A 121 19.64 -1.74 -20.16
C SER A 121 18.64 -2.49 -21.05
N PHE A 122 17.70 -3.22 -20.44
CA PHE A 122 16.62 -3.90 -21.14
C PHE A 122 15.49 -2.96 -21.63
N ILE A 123 15.43 -1.73 -21.12
CA ILE A 123 14.47 -0.72 -21.58
C ILE A 123 14.95 -0.20 -22.93
N LYS A 124 14.16 -0.41 -23.99
CA LYS A 124 14.56 -0.05 -25.36
C LYS A 124 14.18 1.39 -25.73
N ASP A 125 13.05 1.84 -25.22
CA ASP A 125 12.60 3.21 -25.43
C ASP A 125 12.52 3.93 -24.08
N PRO A 126 12.97 5.19 -24.00
CA PRO A 126 12.74 6.01 -22.82
C PRO A 126 11.23 6.18 -22.61
N ALA A 127 10.83 6.55 -21.39
CA ALA A 127 9.46 6.95 -21.10
C ALA A 127 9.02 7.95 -22.18
N ASN A 128 7.92 7.64 -22.86
CA ASN A 128 7.55 8.27 -24.11
C ASN A 128 7.03 9.72 -23.90
N PRO A 129 7.87 10.75 -24.07
CA PRO A 129 7.49 12.12 -23.73
C PRO A 129 6.44 12.72 -24.69
N ASN A 130 6.19 12.08 -25.84
CA ASN A 130 5.32 12.60 -26.90
C ASN A 130 4.06 11.77 -27.14
N LYS A 131 3.84 10.72 -26.36
CA LYS A 131 2.68 9.86 -26.49
C LYS A 131 1.95 9.75 -25.17
N SER A 132 0.64 9.70 -25.23
CA SER A 132 -0.26 9.79 -24.08
C SER A 132 -0.39 8.49 -23.25
N ASP A 133 0.26 7.40 -23.65
CA ASP A 133 0.06 6.12 -23.00
C ASP A 133 0.97 5.84 -21.80
N GLY A 134 2.00 6.66 -21.61
CA GLY A 134 2.94 6.54 -20.50
C GLY A 134 3.68 5.19 -20.40
N LYS A 135 3.51 4.30 -21.37
CA LYS A 135 4.09 2.95 -21.32
C LYS A 135 5.57 2.98 -21.68
N ILE A 136 6.35 2.25 -20.90
CA ILE A 136 7.74 1.96 -21.21
C ILE A 136 7.77 0.73 -22.10
N ASN A 137 8.39 0.86 -23.29
CA ASN A 137 8.57 -0.28 -24.16
C ASN A 137 9.75 -1.13 -23.67
N VAL A 138 9.46 -2.27 -23.08
CA VAL A 138 10.45 -3.27 -22.69
C VAL A 138 10.63 -4.25 -23.84
N GLY A 139 11.89 -4.49 -24.23
CA GLY A 139 12.20 -5.49 -25.24
C GLY A 139 11.77 -6.90 -24.79
N PRO A 140 11.79 -7.89 -25.68
CA PRO A 140 11.46 -9.26 -25.33
C PRO A 140 12.34 -9.74 -24.18
N ARG A 141 11.71 -10.39 -23.21
CA ARG A 141 12.37 -11.02 -22.04
C ARG A 141 13.16 -12.24 -22.46
#